data_89250da26558e7c0d75640f762132282
#
_entry.id   89250da26558e7c0d75640f762132282
#
_cell.length_a   1.000
_cell.length_b   1.000
_cell.length_c   1.000
_cell.angle_alpha   90.00
_cell.angle_beta   90.00
_cell.angle_gamma   90.00
#
_symmetry.space_group_name_H-M   'P 1'
#
loop_
_entity.id
_entity.type
_entity.pdbx_description
1 polymer ?
#
loop_
_entity_poly.entity_id
_entity_poly.type
_entity_poly.pdbx_seq_one_letter_code
_entity_poly.pdbx_strand_id
1 'polypeptide(L)'
;RINLVWEGTSEILRIWMAREALSPYIEKGIAFLNGSPSQRVEASLYYARMAFRSSLPSLHLGPGSHVFGKDFERWVRFIESSSRSVTRATLAATLRHRQSLHHKQLLLQHLVNDSLWLFPMAATLWFSSQPEMRTKPGIRELATYFCQDMEARLYPASSPTGRVRGNQMDITVYNLARNIMQGHYAWLEEGIVPL
;
A
#
# COMPACT_ATOMS: atom_id res chain seq x y z
N ARG A 1 22.54 -4.59 0.45
CA ARG A 1 22.88 -3.30 1.15
C ARG A 1 23.44 -2.25 0.19
N ILE A 2 24.12 -2.63 -0.88
CA ILE A 2 24.64 -1.72 -1.92
C ILE A 2 23.51 -0.89 -2.55
N ASN A 3 22.36 -1.50 -2.86
CA ASN A 3 21.20 -0.82 -3.47
C ASN A 3 20.57 0.27 -2.57
N LEU A 4 20.92 0.32 -1.29
CA LEU A 4 20.45 1.38 -0.39
C LEU A 4 21.28 2.68 -0.49
N VAL A 5 22.47 2.60 -1.11
CA VAL A 5 23.44 3.71 -1.18
C VAL A 5 23.77 4.08 -2.62
N TRP A 6 23.68 3.12 -3.53
CA TRP A 6 23.94 3.32 -4.96
C TRP A 6 22.68 3.87 -5.65
N GLU A 7 22.82 4.83 -6.53
CA GLU A 7 21.73 5.47 -7.29
C GLU A 7 20.73 6.32 -6.48
N GLY A 8 21.06 6.68 -5.27
CA GLY A 8 20.23 7.46 -4.36
C GLY A 8 19.83 6.68 -3.12
N THR A 9 19.92 7.33 -1.96
CA THR A 9 19.46 6.71 -0.72
C THR A 9 17.96 6.46 -0.78
N SER A 10 17.48 5.42 -0.11
CA SER A 10 16.05 5.09 -0.05
C SER A 10 15.18 6.28 0.39
N GLU A 11 15.74 7.17 1.22
CA GLU A 11 15.07 8.39 1.67
C GLU A 11 14.88 9.39 0.52
N ILE A 12 15.91 9.59 -0.30
CA ILE A 12 15.84 10.50 -1.46
C ILE A 12 14.86 9.98 -2.48
N LEU A 13 14.89 8.69 -2.79
CA LEU A 13 13.95 8.06 -3.70
C LEU A 13 12.50 8.18 -3.22
N ARG A 14 12.25 8.01 -1.92
CA ARG A 14 10.92 8.20 -1.33
C ARG A 14 10.42 9.64 -1.45
N ILE A 15 11.30 10.62 -1.22
CA ILE A 15 10.95 12.05 -1.37
C ILE A 15 10.66 12.36 -2.84
N TRP A 16 11.46 11.82 -3.75
CA TRP A 16 11.24 11.98 -5.19
C TRP A 16 9.90 11.36 -5.62
N MET A 17 9.63 10.11 -5.21
CA MET A 17 8.34 9.44 -5.47
C MET A 17 7.16 10.24 -4.89
N ALA A 18 7.32 10.79 -3.66
CA ALA A 18 6.30 11.63 -3.05
C ALA A 18 6.01 12.86 -3.90
N ARG A 19 7.04 13.52 -4.40
CA ARG A 19 6.92 14.70 -5.24
C ARG A 19 6.18 14.39 -6.54
N GLU A 20 6.58 13.33 -7.23
CA GLU A 20 5.93 12.90 -8.46
C GLU A 20 4.46 12.49 -8.24
N ALA A 21 4.19 11.70 -7.21
CA ALA A 21 2.84 11.26 -6.88
C ALA A 21 1.91 12.42 -6.48
N LEU A 22 2.46 13.48 -5.87
CA LEU A 22 1.69 14.65 -5.43
C LEU A 22 1.60 15.77 -6.49
N SER A 23 2.43 15.72 -7.54
CA SER A 23 2.45 16.73 -8.59
C SER A 23 1.04 17.02 -9.15
N PRO A 24 0.21 16.02 -9.54
CA PRO A 24 -1.13 16.28 -10.05
C PRO A 24 -2.05 17.00 -9.05
N TYR A 25 -1.90 16.69 -7.76
CA TYR A 25 -2.69 17.35 -6.70
C TYR A 25 -2.27 18.80 -6.52
N ILE A 26 -0.96 19.06 -6.52
CA ILE A 26 -0.42 20.41 -6.38
C ILE A 26 -0.80 21.27 -7.58
N GLU A 27 -0.68 20.76 -8.80
CA GLU A 27 -1.07 21.44 -10.03
C GLU A 27 -2.55 21.83 -10.03
N LYS A 28 -3.45 20.91 -9.69
CA LYS A 28 -4.87 21.19 -9.55
C LYS A 28 -5.13 22.20 -8.42
N GLY A 29 -4.36 22.15 -7.32
CA GLY A 29 -4.45 23.15 -6.25
C GLY A 29 -4.05 24.56 -6.70
N ILE A 30 -2.99 24.69 -7.49
CA ILE A 30 -2.56 25.94 -8.08
C ILE A 30 -3.63 26.46 -9.08
N ALA A 31 -4.16 25.59 -9.92
CA ALA A 31 -5.24 25.92 -10.83
C ALA A 31 -6.51 26.39 -10.12
N PHE A 32 -6.82 25.81 -8.96
CA PHE A 32 -7.95 26.25 -8.11
C PHE A 32 -7.75 27.67 -7.57
N LEU A 33 -6.53 28.01 -7.14
CA LEU A 33 -6.25 29.31 -6.52
C LEU A 33 -6.05 30.42 -7.56
N ASN A 34 -5.26 30.14 -8.60
CA ASN A 34 -4.74 31.16 -9.54
C ASN A 34 -5.24 30.98 -10.98
N GLY A 35 -6.00 29.90 -11.26
CA GLY A 35 -6.46 29.58 -12.60
C GLY A 35 -7.63 30.42 -13.07
N SER A 36 -7.96 30.29 -14.35
CA SER A 36 -9.16 30.81 -14.97
C SER A 36 -10.43 30.25 -14.35
N PRO A 37 -11.61 30.85 -14.53
CA PRO A 37 -12.86 30.33 -13.98
C PRO A 37 -13.13 28.86 -14.35
N SER A 38 -12.84 28.46 -15.59
CA SER A 38 -12.97 27.06 -16.07
C SER A 38 -12.03 26.11 -15.35
N GLN A 39 -10.77 26.52 -15.17
CA GLN A 39 -9.77 25.71 -14.42
C GLN A 39 -10.12 25.56 -12.96
N ARG A 40 -10.71 26.60 -12.32
CA ARG A 40 -11.17 26.52 -10.93
C ARG A 40 -12.34 25.55 -10.77
N VAL A 41 -13.28 25.54 -11.71
CA VAL A 41 -14.40 24.59 -11.71
C VAL A 41 -13.88 23.16 -11.88
N GLU A 42 -12.97 22.91 -12.83
CA GLU A 42 -12.37 21.59 -13.04
C GLU A 42 -11.63 21.10 -11.81
N ALA A 43 -10.81 21.95 -11.19
CA ALA A 43 -10.07 21.62 -9.98
C ALA A 43 -11.00 21.33 -8.80
N SER A 44 -12.09 22.12 -8.65
CA SER A 44 -13.12 21.89 -7.62
C SER A 44 -13.79 20.53 -7.79
N LEU A 45 -14.15 20.18 -9.02
CA LEU A 45 -14.77 18.89 -9.34
C LEU A 45 -13.81 17.73 -9.09
N TYR A 46 -12.52 17.89 -9.41
CA TYR A 46 -11.48 16.91 -9.13
C TYR A 46 -11.39 16.61 -7.63
N TYR A 47 -11.26 17.63 -6.79
CA TYR A 47 -11.19 17.48 -5.33
C TYR A 47 -12.49 16.95 -4.73
N ALA A 48 -13.64 17.42 -5.21
CA ALA A 48 -14.94 16.91 -4.76
C ALA A 48 -15.12 15.43 -5.08
N ARG A 49 -14.74 15.00 -6.30
CA ARG A 49 -14.76 13.59 -6.69
C ARG A 49 -13.82 12.73 -5.84
N MET A 50 -12.62 13.23 -5.56
CA MET A 50 -11.65 12.53 -4.72
C MET A 50 -12.15 12.39 -3.28
N ALA A 51 -12.66 13.48 -2.68
CA ALA A 51 -13.23 13.48 -1.35
C ALA A 51 -14.43 12.53 -1.25
N PHE A 52 -15.33 12.57 -2.22
CA PHE A 52 -16.48 11.69 -2.30
C PHE A 52 -16.06 10.21 -2.38
N ARG A 53 -15.16 9.86 -3.31
CA ARG A 53 -14.68 8.48 -3.46
C ARG A 53 -13.97 7.95 -2.21
N SER A 54 -13.21 8.80 -1.51
CA SER A 54 -12.51 8.41 -0.28
C SER A 54 -13.43 8.30 0.94
N SER A 55 -14.60 8.95 0.90
CA SER A 55 -15.58 8.95 1.99
C SER A 55 -16.63 7.85 1.88
N LEU A 56 -16.84 7.30 0.67
CA LEU A 56 -17.78 6.20 0.48
C LEU A 56 -17.30 4.97 1.27
N PRO A 57 -18.18 4.29 2.01
CA PRO A 57 -17.87 3.01 2.59
C PRO A 57 -17.46 2.03 1.46
N SER A 58 -16.62 1.07 1.77
CA SER A 58 -16.26 0.00 0.84
C SER A 58 -17.51 -0.82 0.54
N LEU A 59 -18.24 -0.39 -0.46
CA LEU A 59 -19.27 -1.23 -1.06
C LEU A 59 -18.51 -2.35 -1.78
N HIS A 60 -18.54 -3.53 -1.21
CA HIS A 60 -17.90 -4.76 -1.71
C HIS A 60 -18.50 -5.25 -3.05
N LEU A 61 -19.10 -4.35 -3.79
CA LEU A 61 -19.77 -4.59 -5.07
C LEU A 61 -18.83 -4.43 -6.29
N GLY A 62 -17.53 -4.22 -6.05
CA GLY A 62 -16.56 -4.17 -7.15
C GLY A 62 -16.36 -5.57 -7.77
N PRO A 63 -16.25 -5.66 -9.10
CA PRO A 63 -15.98 -6.93 -9.80
C PRO A 63 -14.68 -7.62 -9.35
N GLY A 64 -13.84 -6.95 -8.56
CA GLY A 64 -12.58 -7.49 -8.03
C GLY A 64 -12.72 -8.40 -6.81
N SER A 65 -13.82 -8.35 -6.04
CA SER A 65 -13.95 -9.18 -4.83
C SER A 65 -14.00 -10.68 -5.13
N HIS A 66 -14.50 -11.06 -6.29
CA HIS A 66 -14.57 -12.46 -6.72
C HIS A 66 -13.23 -13.01 -7.23
N VAL A 67 -12.31 -12.13 -7.65
CA VAL A 67 -10.99 -12.53 -8.18
C VAL A 67 -10.10 -13.07 -7.08
N PHE A 68 -10.12 -12.47 -5.91
CA PHE A 68 -9.20 -12.81 -4.81
C PHE A 68 -9.66 -14.01 -3.96
N GLY A 69 -10.92 -14.41 -4.04
CA GLY A 69 -11.50 -15.47 -3.22
C GLY A 69 -11.72 -15.06 -1.75
N LYS A 70 -12.49 -15.88 -1.02
CA LYS A 70 -12.87 -15.60 0.37
C LYS A 70 -11.67 -15.53 1.32
N ASP A 71 -10.60 -16.26 1.03
CA ASP A 71 -9.42 -16.37 1.88
C ASP A 71 -8.67 -15.03 2.03
N PHE A 72 -8.71 -14.19 1.00
CA PHE A 72 -8.02 -12.89 0.98
C PHE A 72 -8.94 -11.70 1.23
N GLU A 73 -10.23 -11.92 1.47
CA GLU A 73 -11.22 -10.85 1.62
C GLU A 73 -10.84 -9.84 2.73
N ARG A 74 -10.31 -10.34 3.86
CA ARG A 74 -9.80 -9.48 4.95
C ARG A 74 -8.74 -8.51 4.45
N TRP A 75 -7.77 -9.01 3.67
CA TRP A 75 -6.65 -8.22 3.19
C TRP A 75 -7.06 -7.23 2.10
N VAL A 76 -7.98 -7.61 1.24
CA VAL A 76 -8.56 -6.71 0.24
C VAL A 76 -9.27 -5.54 0.93
N ARG A 77 -10.10 -5.82 1.94
CA ARG A 77 -10.76 -4.78 2.74
C ARG A 77 -9.75 -3.86 3.47
N PHE A 78 -8.69 -4.46 4.00
CA PHE A 78 -7.62 -3.72 4.66
C PHE A 78 -6.92 -2.76 3.69
N ILE A 79 -6.52 -3.25 2.51
CA ILE A 79 -5.87 -2.43 1.48
C ILE A 79 -6.80 -1.31 1.02
N GLU A 80 -8.07 -1.59 0.78
CA GLU A 80 -9.05 -0.58 0.39
C GLU A 80 -9.23 0.50 1.46
N SER A 81 -9.40 0.12 2.72
CA SER A 81 -9.60 1.07 3.82
C SER A 81 -8.36 1.93 4.05
N SER A 82 -7.17 1.32 4.01
CA SER A 82 -5.90 2.01 4.17
C SER A 82 -5.59 2.93 2.99
N SER A 83 -5.84 2.50 1.76
CA SER A 83 -5.69 3.35 0.57
C SER A 83 -6.59 4.58 0.63
N ARG A 84 -7.83 4.45 1.10
CA ARG A 84 -8.73 5.60 1.32
C ARG A 84 -8.23 6.52 2.42
N SER A 85 -7.64 5.96 3.48
CA SER A 85 -7.02 6.75 4.54
C SER A 85 -5.84 7.57 4.01
N VAL A 86 -4.96 6.96 3.22
CA VAL A 86 -3.85 7.66 2.55
C VAL A 86 -4.38 8.76 1.63
N THR A 87 -5.42 8.46 0.83
CA THR A 87 -6.05 9.46 -0.05
C THR A 87 -6.59 10.67 0.74
N ARG A 88 -7.29 10.43 1.85
CA ARG A 88 -7.79 11.51 2.71
C ARG A 88 -6.66 12.30 3.36
N ALA A 89 -5.62 11.62 3.83
CA ALA A 89 -4.44 12.27 4.41
C ALA A 89 -3.71 13.13 3.38
N THR A 90 -3.56 12.65 2.15
CA THR A 90 -2.98 13.41 1.02
C THR A 90 -3.82 14.64 0.70
N LEU A 91 -5.14 14.48 0.62
CA LEU A 91 -6.06 15.60 0.37
C LEU A 91 -5.96 16.65 1.49
N ALA A 92 -6.02 16.23 2.74
CA ALA A 92 -5.90 17.11 3.90
C ALA A 92 -4.55 17.83 3.93
N ALA A 93 -3.44 17.13 3.65
CA ALA A 93 -2.10 17.70 3.57
C ALA A 93 -2.02 18.77 2.47
N THR A 94 -2.55 18.46 1.28
CA THR A 94 -2.56 19.39 0.13
C THR A 94 -3.36 20.65 0.44
N LEU A 95 -4.56 20.53 1.01
CA LEU A 95 -5.41 21.65 1.36
C LEU A 95 -4.82 22.50 2.49
N ARG A 96 -4.21 21.86 3.51
CA ARG A 96 -3.65 22.55 4.69
C ARG A 96 -2.34 23.28 4.36
N HIS A 97 -1.45 22.64 3.62
CA HIS A 97 -0.09 23.15 3.40
C HIS A 97 0.09 23.85 2.06
N ARG A 98 -0.80 23.59 1.09
CA ARG A 98 -0.77 24.24 -0.23
C ARG A 98 0.64 24.23 -0.84
N GLN A 99 1.15 25.39 -1.25
CA GLN A 99 2.49 25.55 -1.82
C GLN A 99 3.64 25.20 -0.87
N SER A 100 3.43 25.25 0.46
CA SER A 100 4.48 24.86 1.42
C SER A 100 4.59 23.35 1.64
N LEU A 101 3.73 22.54 1.00
CA LEU A 101 3.73 21.08 1.17
C LEU A 101 5.08 20.47 0.76
N HIS A 102 5.73 20.99 -0.28
CA HIS A 102 7.02 20.49 -0.75
C HIS A 102 8.16 20.66 0.26
N HIS A 103 8.03 21.56 1.23
CA HIS A 103 8.97 21.70 2.34
C HIS A 103 8.70 20.74 3.51
N LYS A 104 7.55 20.07 3.53
CA LYS A 104 7.14 19.15 4.59
C LYS A 104 7.63 17.72 4.32
N GLN A 105 8.95 17.53 4.19
CA GLN A 105 9.55 16.27 3.77
C GLN A 105 9.15 15.07 4.63
N LEU A 106 9.07 15.20 5.95
CA LEU A 106 8.64 14.12 6.84
C LEU A 106 7.20 13.70 6.58
N LEU A 107 6.30 14.68 6.37
CA LEU A 107 4.90 14.38 6.04
C LEU A 107 4.79 13.65 4.69
N LEU A 108 5.53 14.12 3.69
CA LEU A 108 5.61 13.49 2.38
C LEU A 108 6.13 12.05 2.47
N GLN A 109 7.19 11.84 3.26
CA GLN A 109 7.76 10.52 3.50
C GLN A 109 6.76 9.55 4.15
N HIS A 110 5.98 10.00 5.13
CA HIS A 110 4.94 9.16 5.74
C HIS A 110 3.86 8.76 4.73
N LEU A 111 3.32 9.71 3.95
CA LEU A 111 2.30 9.41 2.94
C LEU A 111 2.78 8.40 1.89
N VAL A 112 4.05 8.51 1.48
CA VAL A 112 4.65 7.57 0.52
C VAL A 112 4.92 6.21 1.15
N ASN A 113 5.44 6.17 2.38
CA ASN A 113 5.68 4.91 3.07
C ASN A 113 4.41 4.07 3.18
N ASP A 114 3.28 4.68 3.55
CA ASP A 114 2.00 3.98 3.64
C ASP A 114 1.61 3.39 2.27
N SER A 115 1.78 4.15 1.19
CA SER A 115 1.51 3.68 -0.16
C SER A 115 2.46 2.56 -0.61
N LEU A 116 3.75 2.66 -0.23
CA LEU A 116 4.79 1.67 -0.57
C LEU A 116 4.53 0.31 0.07
N TRP A 117 3.87 0.24 1.22
CA TRP A 117 3.51 -1.04 1.84
C TRP A 117 2.22 -1.61 1.27
N LEU A 118 1.26 -0.77 0.88
CA LEU A 118 -0.02 -1.22 0.32
C LEU A 118 0.13 -1.82 -1.09
N PHE A 119 1.02 -1.27 -1.91
CA PHE A 119 1.23 -1.75 -3.28
C PHE A 119 1.72 -3.20 -3.35
N PRO A 120 2.80 -3.61 -2.63
CA PRO A 120 3.24 -4.99 -2.61
C PRO A 120 2.21 -5.95 -2.05
N MET A 121 1.41 -5.52 -1.04
CA MET A 121 0.30 -6.34 -0.55
C MET A 121 -0.70 -6.65 -1.67
N ALA A 122 -1.14 -5.62 -2.40
CA ALA A 122 -2.08 -5.79 -3.51
C ALA A 122 -1.49 -6.69 -4.61
N ALA A 123 -0.22 -6.49 -4.97
CA ALA A 123 0.48 -7.29 -5.97
C ALA A 123 0.60 -8.77 -5.54
N THR A 124 0.94 -9.02 -4.27
CA THR A 124 1.04 -10.38 -3.71
C THR A 124 -0.31 -11.09 -3.73
N LEU A 125 -1.38 -10.42 -3.33
CA LEU A 125 -2.73 -10.99 -3.37
C LEU A 125 -3.17 -11.30 -4.80
N TRP A 126 -2.91 -10.38 -5.73
CA TRP A 126 -3.23 -10.60 -7.14
C TRP A 126 -2.46 -11.79 -7.70
N PHE A 127 -1.15 -11.87 -7.49
CA PHE A 127 -0.28 -12.96 -7.93
C PHE A 127 -0.75 -14.30 -7.36
N SER A 128 -1.00 -14.36 -6.05
CA SER A 128 -1.44 -15.58 -5.36
C SER A 128 -2.85 -16.02 -5.79
N SER A 129 -3.62 -15.13 -6.39
CA SER A 129 -4.97 -15.41 -6.88
C SER A 129 -5.00 -15.95 -8.31
N GLN A 130 -3.88 -15.96 -9.02
CA GLN A 130 -3.80 -16.50 -10.38
C GLN A 130 -4.05 -18.03 -10.36
N PRO A 131 -4.75 -18.58 -11.38
CA PRO A 131 -5.08 -20.01 -11.42
C PRO A 131 -3.87 -20.91 -11.24
N GLU A 132 -2.74 -20.59 -11.87
CA GLU A 132 -1.49 -21.34 -11.80
C GLU A 132 -0.88 -21.32 -10.40
N MET A 133 -0.94 -20.18 -9.71
CA MET A 133 -0.39 -20.01 -8.37
C MET A 133 -1.26 -20.66 -7.29
N ARG A 134 -2.58 -20.71 -7.49
CA ARG A 134 -3.50 -21.34 -6.53
C ARG A 134 -3.23 -22.84 -6.31
N THR A 135 -2.61 -23.50 -7.27
CA THR A 135 -2.25 -24.92 -7.18
C THR A 135 -0.95 -25.17 -6.42
N LYS A 136 -0.12 -24.14 -6.26
CA LYS A 136 1.17 -24.26 -5.56
C LYS A 136 0.95 -24.44 -4.05
N PRO A 137 1.65 -25.41 -3.42
CA PRO A 137 1.51 -25.68 -2.00
C PRO A 137 1.94 -24.47 -1.16
N GLY A 138 1.17 -24.12 -0.15
CA GLY A 138 1.50 -23.06 0.81
C GLY A 138 1.42 -21.62 0.29
N ILE A 139 1.01 -21.38 -0.96
CA ILE A 139 0.94 -20.01 -1.54
C ILE A 139 0.05 -19.08 -0.69
N ARG A 140 -1.06 -19.60 -0.15
CA ARG A 140 -1.99 -18.82 0.68
C ARG A 140 -1.36 -18.42 2.02
N GLU A 141 -0.59 -19.32 2.61
CA GLU A 141 0.12 -19.09 3.87
C GLU A 141 1.20 -18.03 3.68
N LEU A 142 2.00 -18.12 2.62
CA LEU A 142 3.00 -17.13 2.25
C LEU A 142 2.39 -15.74 2.01
N ALA A 143 1.32 -15.67 1.24
CA ALA A 143 0.64 -14.41 0.95
C ALA A 143 0.03 -13.80 2.23
N THR A 144 -0.55 -14.63 3.10
CA THR A 144 -1.11 -14.18 4.37
C THR A 144 -0.01 -13.65 5.29
N TYR A 145 1.10 -14.38 5.41
CA TYR A 145 2.25 -13.95 6.21
C TYR A 145 2.81 -12.61 5.69
N PHE A 146 3.00 -12.49 4.38
CA PHE A 146 3.49 -11.25 3.77
C PHE A 146 2.56 -10.07 4.10
N CYS A 147 1.24 -10.27 3.96
CA CYS A 147 0.27 -9.23 4.31
C CYS A 147 0.29 -8.87 5.80
N GLN A 148 0.50 -9.84 6.68
CA GLN A 148 0.65 -9.60 8.13
C GLN A 148 1.91 -8.78 8.44
N ASP A 149 3.04 -9.08 7.80
CA ASP A 149 4.29 -8.32 7.96
C ASP A 149 4.12 -6.87 7.48
N MET A 150 3.49 -6.67 6.33
CA MET A 150 3.22 -5.32 5.81
C MET A 150 2.24 -4.55 6.70
N GLU A 151 1.19 -5.19 7.21
CA GLU A 151 0.26 -4.58 8.16
C GLU A 151 0.97 -4.15 9.44
N ALA A 152 1.90 -4.95 9.96
CA ALA A 152 2.70 -4.62 11.14
C ALA A 152 3.63 -3.41 10.90
N ARG A 153 4.12 -3.23 9.69
CA ARG A 153 4.95 -2.07 9.29
C ARG A 153 4.12 -0.78 9.14
N LEU A 154 2.89 -0.90 8.66
CA LEU A 154 1.94 0.22 8.58
C LEU A 154 1.47 0.68 9.97
N TYR A 155 1.25 -0.27 10.87
CA TYR A 155 0.76 0.00 12.23
C TYR A 155 1.71 -0.62 13.26
N PRO A 156 2.82 0.07 13.60
CA PRO A 156 3.81 -0.46 14.55
C PRO A 156 3.19 -0.79 15.91
N ALA A 157 3.80 -1.73 16.61
CA ALA A 157 3.35 -2.36 17.86
C ALA A 157 3.14 -1.43 19.08
N SER A 158 3.33 -0.13 18.93
CA SER A 158 3.02 0.88 19.97
C SER A 158 1.52 1.00 20.26
N SER A 159 0.63 0.46 19.39
CA SER A 159 -0.79 0.40 19.66
C SER A 159 -1.15 -0.87 20.46
N PRO A 160 -2.19 -0.83 21.34
CA PRO A 160 -2.64 -2.02 22.06
C PRO A 160 -2.99 -3.21 21.15
N THR A 161 -3.52 -2.94 19.96
CA THR A 161 -3.80 -3.93 18.91
C THR A 161 -2.55 -4.55 18.30
N GLY A 162 -1.42 -3.84 18.28
CA GLY A 162 -0.15 -4.35 17.76
C GLY A 162 0.45 -5.47 18.61
N ARG A 163 0.26 -5.46 19.92
CA ARG A 163 0.77 -6.53 20.82
C ARG A 163 0.04 -7.84 20.62
N VAL A 164 -1.28 -7.81 20.44
CA VAL A 164 -2.08 -9.03 20.19
C VAL A 164 -1.73 -9.63 18.84
N ARG A 165 -1.42 -8.79 17.84
CA ARG A 165 -0.98 -9.23 16.52
C ARG A 165 0.41 -9.85 16.53
N GLY A 166 1.32 -9.38 17.41
CA GLY A 166 2.65 -9.97 17.58
C GLY A 166 2.58 -11.47 17.88
N ASN A 167 1.76 -11.88 18.84
CA ASN A 167 1.60 -13.30 19.19
C ASN A 167 1.04 -14.16 18.04
N GLN A 168 0.11 -13.62 17.24
CA GLN A 168 -0.40 -14.34 16.06
C GLN A 168 0.65 -14.45 14.97
N MET A 169 1.47 -13.43 14.81
CA MET A 169 2.56 -13.43 13.84
C MET A 169 3.64 -14.46 14.19
N ASP A 170 3.99 -14.60 15.47
CA ASP A 170 4.96 -15.59 15.94
C ASP A 170 4.51 -17.01 15.59
N ILE A 171 3.25 -17.36 15.81
CA ILE A 171 2.69 -18.68 15.45
C ILE A 171 2.79 -18.89 13.93
N THR A 172 2.46 -17.88 13.13
CA THR A 172 2.53 -17.96 11.66
C THR A 172 3.98 -18.16 11.21
N VAL A 173 4.93 -17.43 11.80
CA VAL A 173 6.37 -17.56 11.50
C VAL A 173 6.88 -18.97 11.82
N TYR A 174 6.51 -19.53 12.99
CA TYR A 174 6.90 -20.90 13.36
C TYR A 174 6.36 -21.95 12.38
N ASN A 175 5.10 -21.83 11.98
CA ASN A 175 4.52 -22.76 11.01
C ASN A 175 5.19 -22.63 9.65
N LEU A 176 5.44 -21.40 9.18
CA LEU A 176 6.13 -21.12 7.95
C LEU A 176 7.55 -21.71 7.96
N ALA A 177 8.32 -21.48 9.03
CA ALA A 177 9.66 -22.01 9.17
C ALA A 177 9.68 -23.56 9.11
N ARG A 178 8.72 -24.21 9.78
CA ARG A 178 8.57 -25.67 9.73
C ARG A 178 8.28 -26.14 8.30
N ASN A 179 7.37 -25.50 7.61
CA ASN A 179 6.99 -25.85 6.24
C ASN A 179 8.16 -25.62 5.26
N ILE A 180 8.98 -24.58 5.47
CA ILE A 180 10.23 -24.35 4.70
C ILE A 180 11.18 -25.54 4.90
N MET A 181 11.40 -25.96 6.15
CA MET A 181 12.28 -27.11 6.46
C MET A 181 11.77 -28.42 5.86
N GLN A 182 10.46 -28.55 5.64
CA GLN A 182 9.84 -29.72 5.00
C GLN A 182 9.81 -29.61 3.46
N GLY A 183 10.36 -28.55 2.88
CA GLY A 183 10.43 -28.36 1.43
C GLY A 183 9.11 -27.97 0.76
N HIS A 184 8.10 -27.53 1.52
CA HIS A 184 6.79 -27.16 0.95
C HIS A 184 6.87 -26.00 -0.06
N TYR A 185 7.93 -25.21 -0.02
CA TYR A 185 8.10 -24.02 -0.87
C TYR A 185 9.24 -24.18 -1.90
N ALA A 186 9.69 -25.40 -2.16
CA ALA A 186 10.77 -25.66 -3.13
C ALA A 186 10.47 -25.09 -4.53
N TRP A 187 9.18 -24.98 -4.88
CA TRP A 187 8.73 -24.39 -6.14
C TRP A 187 9.10 -22.90 -6.30
N LEU A 188 9.40 -22.17 -5.21
CA LEU A 188 9.89 -20.79 -5.29
C LEU A 188 11.29 -20.70 -5.88
N GLU A 189 12.05 -21.77 -5.79
CA GLU A 189 13.42 -21.86 -6.31
C GLU A 189 13.45 -22.31 -7.78
N GLU A 190 12.32 -22.80 -8.31
CA GLU A 190 12.19 -23.18 -9.71
C GLU A 190 12.42 -21.96 -10.62
N GLY A 191 13.44 -22.04 -11.46
CA GLY A 191 13.81 -20.96 -12.40
C GLY A 191 14.81 -19.92 -11.85
N ILE A 192 15.23 -20.05 -10.59
CA ILE A 192 16.36 -19.28 -10.08
C ILE A 192 17.65 -19.98 -10.55
N VAL A 193 18.45 -19.29 -11.37
CA VAL A 193 19.75 -19.78 -11.79
C VAL A 193 20.64 -19.81 -10.54
N PRO A 194 21.19 -20.99 -10.14
CA PRO A 194 22.15 -21.02 -9.05
C PRO A 194 23.37 -20.19 -9.42
N LEU A 195 23.74 -19.25 -8.54
CA LEU A 195 24.94 -18.41 -8.67
C LEU A 195 26.19 -19.26 -8.43
#